data_e49dd547ac2f73cf4824310db36d772b
#
_entry.id   e49dd547ac2f73cf4824310db36d772b
#
_cell.length_a   1.000
_cell.length_b   1.000
_cell.length_c   1.000
_cell.angle_alpha   90.00
_cell.angle_beta   90.00
_cell.angle_gamma   90.00
#
_symmetry.space_group_name_H-M   'P 1'
#
loop_
_entity.id
_entity.type
_entity.pdbx_description
1 polymer ?
#
loop_
_entity_poly.entity_id
_entity_poly.type
_entity_poly.pdbx_seq_one_letter_code
_entity_poly.pdbx_strand_id
1 'polypeptide(L)'
;MIYDHINNIGRYKGLSPAIDLALDYVADVGPEVEIGTHPLDLGVKAVVSEYVTRPTNELGYEAHRRYIDIQLALVGTELVRCKSLAQVTETIPYDEACDAARYADCPRIDTVIGEGFFLLVFPEDAHEPGLAPGGMCGKVKKAVMKVPVE
;
A
#
# COMPACT_ATOMS: atom_id res chain seq x y z
N MET A 1 -9.22 -3.43 -4.78
CA MET A 1 -8.30 -3.80 -3.68
C MET A 1 -8.25 -5.31 -3.53
N ILE A 2 -7.05 -5.88 -3.26
CA ILE A 2 -6.80 -7.31 -2.99
C ILE A 2 -6.04 -7.40 -1.67
N TYR A 3 -6.52 -8.23 -0.73
CA TYR A 3 -5.82 -8.53 0.52
C TYR A 3 -5.74 -10.06 0.67
N ASP A 4 -4.53 -10.61 0.74
CA ASP A 4 -4.34 -12.05 0.84
C ASP A 4 -2.94 -12.38 1.42
N HIS A 5 -2.72 -13.64 1.73
CA HIS A 5 -1.43 -14.16 2.14
C HIS A 5 -0.50 -14.35 0.94
N ILE A 6 0.81 -14.08 1.11
CA ILE A 6 1.83 -14.16 0.05
C ILE A 6 1.87 -15.54 -0.64
N ASN A 7 1.53 -16.62 0.06
CA ASN A 7 1.44 -17.96 -0.53
C ASN A 7 0.38 -18.07 -1.65
N ASN A 8 -0.53 -17.12 -1.74
CA ASN A 8 -1.60 -17.10 -2.74
C ASN A 8 -1.28 -16.18 -3.94
N ILE A 9 -0.12 -15.54 -3.96
CA ILE A 9 0.30 -14.56 -5.00
C ILE A 9 0.09 -15.09 -6.42
N GLY A 10 0.36 -16.37 -6.65
CA GLY A 10 0.17 -17.00 -7.97
C GLY A 10 -1.24 -16.88 -8.56
N ARG A 11 -2.26 -16.65 -7.72
CA ARG A 11 -3.66 -16.48 -8.16
C ARG A 11 -3.91 -15.11 -8.81
N TYR A 12 -3.04 -14.14 -8.58
CA TYR A 12 -3.19 -12.74 -8.99
C TYR A 12 -2.25 -12.38 -10.15
N LYS A 13 -1.44 -13.33 -10.63
CA LYS A 13 -0.60 -13.15 -11.81
C LYS A 13 -1.42 -13.18 -13.09
N GLY A 14 -0.92 -12.47 -14.11
CA GLY A 14 -1.56 -12.34 -15.42
C GLY A 14 -2.43 -11.09 -15.57
N LEU A 15 -2.45 -10.19 -14.57
CA LEU A 15 -3.11 -8.89 -14.68
C LEU A 15 -2.31 -7.94 -15.58
N SER A 16 -1.00 -7.83 -15.37
CA SER A 16 -0.04 -7.20 -16.29
C SER A 16 1.38 -7.69 -15.96
N PRO A 17 2.33 -7.59 -16.92
CA PRO A 17 3.73 -7.94 -16.65
C PRO A 17 4.36 -7.16 -15.49
N ALA A 18 4.00 -5.88 -15.32
CA ALA A 18 4.51 -5.04 -14.25
C ALA A 18 3.96 -5.45 -12.86
N ILE A 19 2.68 -5.84 -12.80
CA ILE A 19 2.09 -6.41 -11.57
C ILE A 19 2.74 -7.75 -11.24
N ASP A 20 2.94 -8.62 -12.23
CA ASP A 20 3.59 -9.93 -12.03
C ASP A 20 5.00 -9.78 -11.47
N LEU A 21 5.80 -8.86 -12.03
CA LEU A 21 7.12 -8.53 -11.52
C LEU A 21 7.09 -8.05 -10.07
N ALA A 22 6.15 -7.15 -9.74
CA ALA A 22 6.00 -6.63 -8.38
C ALA A 22 5.56 -7.73 -7.39
N LEU A 23 4.68 -8.64 -7.81
CA LEU A 23 4.24 -9.77 -6.99
C LEU A 23 5.39 -10.77 -6.75
N ASP A 24 6.26 -11.00 -7.75
CA ASP A 24 7.46 -11.81 -7.57
C ASP A 24 8.41 -11.19 -6.55
N TYR A 25 8.61 -9.88 -6.62
CA TYR A 25 9.41 -9.16 -5.62
C TYR A 25 8.80 -9.28 -4.21
N VAL A 26 7.48 -9.16 -4.07
CA VAL A 26 6.77 -9.33 -2.78
C VAL A 26 6.97 -10.72 -2.20
N ALA A 27 7.03 -11.75 -3.05
CA ALA A 27 7.25 -13.13 -2.61
C ALA A 27 8.66 -13.37 -2.06
N ASP A 28 9.65 -12.63 -2.56
CA ASP A 28 11.08 -12.87 -2.30
C ASP A 28 11.69 -11.88 -1.29
N VAL A 29 11.10 -10.67 -1.12
CA VAL A 29 11.67 -9.63 -0.26
C VAL A 29 11.58 -10.00 1.23
N GLY A 30 12.71 -9.91 1.93
CA GLY A 30 12.80 -10.17 3.36
C GLY A 30 13.06 -8.90 4.20
N PRO A 31 13.03 -9.02 5.53
CA PRO A 31 13.20 -7.90 6.47
C PRO A 31 14.60 -7.26 6.43
N GLU A 32 15.59 -7.92 5.85
CA GLU A 32 16.97 -7.43 5.70
C GLU A 32 17.14 -6.43 4.56
N VAL A 33 16.14 -6.24 3.67
CA VAL A 33 16.21 -5.28 2.57
C VAL A 33 16.51 -3.88 3.10
N GLU A 34 17.37 -3.13 2.43
CA GLU A 34 17.75 -1.78 2.83
C GLU A 34 16.59 -0.79 2.69
N ILE A 35 16.53 0.19 3.61
CA ILE A 35 15.59 1.31 3.52
C ILE A 35 15.99 2.18 2.33
N GLY A 36 15.00 2.57 1.53
CA GLY A 36 15.22 3.39 0.34
C GLY A 36 14.31 3.01 -0.82
N THR A 37 14.64 3.52 -2.00
CA THR A 37 13.92 3.21 -3.24
C THR A 37 14.77 2.29 -4.10
N HIS A 38 14.21 1.15 -4.46
CA HIS A 38 14.83 0.11 -5.26
C HIS A 38 14.11 0.05 -6.62
N PRO A 39 14.73 0.57 -7.70
CA PRO A 39 14.14 0.48 -9.03
C PRO A 39 14.18 -0.97 -9.54
N LEU A 40 13.11 -1.38 -10.18
CA LEU A 40 12.95 -2.65 -10.87
C LEU A 40 12.69 -2.39 -12.37
N ASP A 41 12.57 -3.46 -13.16
CA ASP A 41 12.19 -3.34 -14.57
C ASP A 41 10.74 -2.83 -14.73
N LEU A 42 10.34 -2.52 -15.95
CA LEU A 42 9.00 -2.06 -16.34
C LEU A 42 8.51 -0.82 -15.57
N GLY A 43 9.43 0.03 -15.08
CA GLY A 43 9.08 1.23 -14.32
C GLY A 43 8.57 0.96 -12.90
N VAL A 44 8.56 -0.28 -12.46
CA VAL A 44 8.23 -0.66 -11.08
C VAL A 44 9.34 -0.21 -10.15
N LYS A 45 8.98 0.17 -8.93
CA LYS A 45 9.94 0.46 -7.86
C LYS A 45 9.41 -0.02 -6.52
N ALA A 46 10.29 -0.58 -5.69
CA ALA A 46 10.00 -0.85 -4.30
C ALA A 46 10.47 0.32 -3.43
N VAL A 47 9.60 0.85 -2.59
CA VAL A 47 9.91 1.87 -1.59
C VAL A 47 9.88 1.21 -0.22
N VAL A 48 11.05 1.09 0.41
CA VAL A 48 11.19 0.48 1.73
C VAL A 48 11.39 1.58 2.77
N SER A 49 10.58 1.55 3.82
CA SER A 49 10.61 2.52 4.92
C SER A 49 10.44 1.85 6.27
N GLU A 50 10.91 2.53 7.33
CA GLU A 50 10.68 2.15 8.71
C GLU A 50 10.09 3.36 9.47
N TYR A 51 9.05 3.14 10.25
CA TYR A 51 8.40 4.17 11.03
C TYR A 51 7.61 3.57 12.21
N VAL A 52 7.08 4.44 13.05
CA VAL A 52 6.14 4.06 14.10
C VAL A 52 4.72 4.36 13.61
N THR A 53 3.83 3.38 13.69
CA THR A 53 2.41 3.56 13.38
C THR A 53 1.76 4.58 14.33
N ARG A 54 0.69 5.22 13.88
CA ARG A 54 0.00 6.31 14.62
C ARG A 54 -1.47 5.94 14.85
N PRO A 55 -2.11 6.44 15.92
CA PRO A 55 -3.49 6.09 16.23
C PRO A 55 -4.50 6.68 15.23
N THR A 56 -4.15 7.83 14.62
CA THR A 56 -4.96 8.55 13.64
C THR A 56 -4.10 9.13 12.54
N ASN A 57 -4.71 9.46 11.41
CA ASN A 57 -4.08 10.21 10.34
C ASN A 57 -4.94 11.45 10.02
N GLU A 58 -4.41 12.63 10.33
CA GLU A 58 -5.10 13.91 10.10
C GLU A 58 -5.29 14.23 8.61
N LEU A 59 -4.50 13.60 7.73
CA LEU A 59 -4.60 13.81 6.28
C LEU A 59 -5.72 13.00 5.63
N GLY A 60 -6.33 12.03 6.37
CA GLY A 60 -7.37 11.15 5.85
C GLY A 60 -6.86 10.17 4.79
N TYR A 61 -7.78 9.73 3.94
CA TYR A 61 -7.46 8.81 2.84
C TYR A 61 -6.70 9.50 1.72
N GLU A 62 -5.87 8.73 1.03
CA GLU A 62 -5.23 9.11 -0.22
C GLU A 62 -5.55 8.11 -1.35
N ALA A 63 -5.49 8.56 -2.59
CA ALA A 63 -5.49 7.71 -3.77
C ALA A 63 -4.50 8.25 -4.81
N HIS A 64 -3.90 7.33 -5.54
CA HIS A 64 -2.92 7.61 -6.58
C HIS A 64 -3.57 7.52 -7.96
N ARG A 65 -3.00 8.19 -8.96
CA ARG A 65 -3.46 8.08 -10.36
C ARG A 65 -2.47 7.36 -11.26
N ARG A 66 -1.17 7.46 -10.94
CA ARG A 66 -0.08 6.92 -11.78
C ARG A 66 0.39 5.54 -11.36
N TYR A 67 0.07 5.12 -10.12
CA TYR A 67 0.58 3.86 -9.57
C TYR A 67 -0.52 3.04 -8.91
N ILE A 68 -0.38 1.73 -9.07
CA ILE A 68 -0.98 0.72 -8.19
C ILE A 68 0.04 0.49 -7.07
N ASP A 69 -0.42 0.40 -5.82
CA ASP A 69 0.43 0.10 -4.68
C ASP A 69 0.25 -1.35 -4.24
N ILE A 70 1.36 -2.09 -4.09
CA ILE A 70 1.33 -3.38 -3.40
C ILE A 70 2.12 -3.21 -2.10
N GLN A 71 1.43 -3.30 -0.97
CA GLN A 71 1.93 -2.98 0.36
C GLN A 71 2.17 -4.26 1.16
N LEU A 72 3.33 -4.36 1.81
CA LEU A 72 3.77 -5.51 2.61
C LEU A 72 4.45 -5.03 3.88
N ALA A 73 4.00 -5.49 5.05
CA ALA A 73 4.75 -5.32 6.29
C ALA A 73 5.83 -6.42 6.39
N LEU A 74 7.10 -6.01 6.36
CA LEU A 74 8.26 -6.90 6.51
C LEU A 74 8.55 -7.20 7.98
N VAL A 75 8.28 -6.21 8.85
CA VAL A 75 8.40 -6.33 10.31
C VAL A 75 7.24 -5.56 10.95
N GLY A 76 6.64 -6.11 11.98
CA GLY A 76 5.55 -5.48 12.71
C GLY A 76 4.20 -5.61 12.01
N THR A 77 3.26 -4.78 12.41
CA THR A 77 1.90 -4.76 11.87
C THR A 77 1.41 -3.33 11.66
N GLU A 78 0.62 -3.13 10.64
CA GLU A 78 0.01 -1.85 10.29
C GLU A 78 -1.47 -2.03 9.97
N LEU A 79 -2.29 -1.10 10.42
CA LEU A 79 -3.66 -0.96 9.95
C LEU A 79 -3.68 -0.05 8.73
N VAL A 80 -4.25 -0.52 7.64
CA VAL A 80 -4.59 0.27 6.45
C VAL A 80 -6.11 0.27 6.29
N ARG A 81 -6.71 1.44 6.29
CA ARG A 81 -8.12 1.60 5.98
C ARG A 81 -8.29 1.78 4.50
N CYS A 82 -9.32 1.15 3.94
CA CYS A 82 -9.58 1.21 2.51
C CYS A 82 -11.05 1.55 2.22
N LYS A 83 -11.28 2.21 1.08
CA LYS A 83 -12.60 2.55 0.58
C LYS A 83 -12.55 2.78 -0.93
N SER A 84 -13.62 2.42 -1.64
CA SER A 84 -13.74 2.79 -3.05
C SER A 84 -13.86 4.31 -3.21
N LEU A 85 -13.19 4.89 -4.21
CA LEU A 85 -13.31 6.32 -4.56
C LEU A 85 -14.75 6.75 -4.83
N ALA A 86 -15.60 5.85 -5.31
CA ALA A 86 -17.03 6.13 -5.52
C ALA A 86 -17.81 6.43 -4.24
N GLN A 87 -17.22 6.22 -3.07
CA GLN A 87 -17.86 6.32 -1.75
C GLN A 87 -17.20 7.34 -0.82
N VAL A 88 -16.23 8.11 -1.30
CA VAL A 88 -15.51 9.12 -0.53
C VAL A 88 -15.69 10.49 -1.16
N THR A 89 -15.47 11.55 -0.37
CA THR A 89 -15.52 12.94 -0.85
C THR A 89 -14.12 13.52 -0.87
N GLU A 90 -13.68 14.03 -2.02
CA GLU A 90 -12.40 14.71 -2.16
C GLU A 90 -12.35 15.96 -1.29
N THR A 91 -11.29 16.11 -0.51
CA THR A 91 -11.06 17.26 0.38
C THR A 91 -9.86 18.09 -0.07
N ILE A 92 -8.86 17.44 -0.67
CA ILE A 92 -7.71 18.11 -1.28
C ILE A 92 -7.57 17.55 -2.70
N PRO A 93 -7.60 18.44 -3.73
CA PRO A 93 -7.45 18.04 -5.11
C PRO A 93 -6.13 17.30 -5.38
N TYR A 94 -6.13 16.50 -6.44
CA TYR A 94 -4.94 15.78 -6.88
C TYR A 94 -3.75 16.70 -7.14
N ASP A 95 -2.64 16.37 -6.49
CA ASP A 95 -1.34 17.00 -6.69
C ASP A 95 -0.42 16.04 -7.48
N GLU A 96 -0.01 16.47 -8.65
CA GLU A 96 0.83 15.69 -9.55
C GLU A 96 2.24 15.46 -8.98
N ALA A 97 2.75 16.37 -8.14
CA ALA A 97 4.10 16.28 -7.57
C ALA A 97 4.24 15.08 -6.60
N CYS A 98 3.21 14.79 -5.83
CA CYS A 98 3.20 13.65 -4.90
C CYS A 98 2.31 12.48 -5.39
N ASP A 99 1.68 12.60 -6.56
CA ASP A 99 0.73 11.62 -7.11
C ASP A 99 -0.37 11.25 -6.11
N ALA A 100 -0.99 12.26 -5.46
CA ALA A 100 -2.02 11.99 -4.45
C ALA A 100 -3.15 13.03 -4.46
N ALA A 101 -4.39 12.57 -4.27
CA ALA A 101 -5.52 13.34 -3.82
C ALA A 101 -5.90 12.90 -2.41
N ARG A 102 -6.61 13.74 -1.64
CA ARG A 102 -7.05 13.41 -0.29
C ARG A 102 -8.57 13.39 -0.17
N TYR A 103 -9.06 12.54 0.73
CA TYR A 103 -10.49 12.29 0.87
C TYR A 103 -10.90 12.27 2.34
N ALA A 104 -12.14 12.68 2.62
CA ALA A 104 -12.70 12.66 3.96
C ALA A 104 -12.90 11.22 4.48
N ASP A 105 -12.77 11.08 5.80
CA ASP A 105 -13.09 9.85 6.51
C ASP A 105 -14.58 9.48 6.33
N CYS A 106 -14.84 8.19 6.19
CA CYS A 106 -16.17 7.63 5.98
C CYS A 106 -16.21 6.18 6.51
N PRO A 107 -17.37 5.50 6.52
CA PRO A 107 -17.42 4.06 6.80
C PRO A 107 -16.42 3.28 5.95
N ARG A 108 -15.59 2.45 6.56
CA ARG A 108 -14.34 1.92 5.99
C ARG A 108 -14.21 0.41 6.15
N ILE A 109 -13.27 -0.16 5.40
CA ILE A 109 -12.77 -1.52 5.60
C ILE A 109 -11.41 -1.38 6.28
N ASP A 110 -11.30 -1.92 7.50
CA ASP A 110 -10.05 -1.97 8.26
C ASP A 110 -9.28 -3.25 7.86
N THR A 111 -8.06 -3.08 7.35
CA THR A 111 -7.18 -4.18 6.91
C THR A 111 -5.89 -4.15 7.71
N VAL A 112 -5.60 -5.19 8.48
CA VAL A 112 -4.35 -5.30 9.24
C VAL A 112 -3.33 -6.07 8.41
N ILE A 113 -2.30 -5.36 7.95
CA ILE A 113 -1.17 -5.95 7.23
C ILE A 113 -0.12 -6.36 8.26
N GLY A 114 0.15 -7.66 8.37
CA GLY A 114 1.20 -8.24 9.19
C GLY A 114 2.12 -9.11 8.33
N GLU A 115 3.03 -9.81 9.00
CA GLU A 115 3.97 -10.73 8.34
C GLU A 115 3.23 -11.75 7.47
N GLY A 116 3.69 -11.90 6.22
CA GLY A 116 3.13 -12.83 5.26
C GLY A 116 1.84 -12.39 4.56
N PHE A 117 1.33 -11.18 4.83
CA PHE A 117 0.15 -10.64 4.14
C PHE A 117 0.50 -9.42 3.30
N PHE A 118 -0.14 -9.30 2.15
CA PHE A 118 -0.02 -8.13 1.27
C PHE A 118 -1.38 -7.49 0.99
N LEU A 119 -1.35 -6.20 0.70
CA LEU A 119 -2.49 -5.41 0.26
C LEU A 119 -2.16 -4.75 -1.08
N LEU A 120 -2.92 -5.05 -2.12
CA LEU A 120 -2.85 -4.38 -3.41
C LEU A 120 -4.02 -3.41 -3.53
N VAL A 121 -3.73 -2.13 -3.78
CA VAL A 121 -4.71 -1.06 -4.00
C VAL A 121 -4.56 -0.47 -5.39
N PHE A 122 -5.68 -0.35 -6.10
CA PHE A 122 -5.76 0.27 -7.42
C PHE A 122 -6.01 1.78 -7.29
N PRO A 123 -5.90 2.56 -8.39
CA PRO A 123 -6.25 3.98 -8.38
C PRO A 123 -7.67 4.29 -7.87
N GLU A 124 -8.59 3.35 -8.02
CA GLU A 124 -9.98 3.46 -7.58
C GLU A 124 -10.20 3.14 -6.09
N ASP A 125 -9.13 2.76 -5.39
CA ASP A 125 -9.15 2.42 -3.97
C ASP A 125 -8.49 3.55 -3.15
N ALA A 126 -9.30 4.37 -2.49
CA ALA A 126 -8.79 5.30 -1.48
C ALA A 126 -8.30 4.50 -0.26
N HIS A 127 -7.12 4.85 0.25
CA HIS A 127 -6.51 4.15 1.38
C HIS A 127 -5.84 5.12 2.35
N GLU A 128 -5.81 4.72 3.62
CA GLU A 128 -5.19 5.47 4.72
C GLU A 128 -4.21 4.55 5.44
N PRO A 129 -2.91 4.61 5.08
CA PRO A 129 -1.87 3.78 5.67
C PRO A 129 -1.28 4.38 6.95
N GLY A 130 -0.41 3.61 7.62
CA GLY A 130 0.40 4.07 8.74
C GLY A 130 -0.32 4.05 10.08
N LEU A 131 -1.46 3.39 10.18
CA LEU A 131 -2.27 3.39 11.40
C LEU A 131 -1.88 2.25 12.34
N ALA A 132 -2.10 2.50 13.64
CA ALA A 132 -1.86 1.53 14.71
C ALA A 132 -3.05 0.57 14.86
N PRO A 133 -2.88 -0.75 14.69
CA PRO A 133 -3.93 -1.71 14.97
C PRO A 133 -4.38 -1.62 16.44
N GLY A 134 -5.68 -1.49 16.67
CA GLY A 134 -6.23 -1.34 18.03
C GLY A 134 -5.73 -0.10 18.79
N GLY A 135 -5.16 0.89 18.09
CA GLY A 135 -4.61 2.11 18.69
C GLY A 135 -3.23 1.93 19.35
N MET A 136 -2.64 0.74 19.27
CA MET A 136 -1.31 0.47 19.84
C MET A 136 -0.22 0.76 18.81
N CYS A 137 0.48 1.88 19.00
CA CYS A 137 1.59 2.28 18.13
C CYS A 137 2.76 1.30 18.23
N GLY A 138 3.31 0.91 17.09
CA GLY A 138 4.43 -0.02 17.01
C GLY A 138 5.35 0.31 15.84
N LYS A 139 6.58 -0.18 15.91
CA LYS A 139 7.51 -0.09 14.79
C LYS A 139 7.05 -1.00 13.66
N VAL A 140 7.11 -0.47 12.45
CA VAL A 140 6.85 -1.21 11.22
C VAL A 140 7.99 -0.96 10.23
N LYS A 141 8.47 -2.02 9.58
CA LYS A 141 9.25 -1.94 8.35
C LYS A 141 8.38 -2.39 7.21
N LYS A 142 8.19 -1.55 6.22
CA LYS A 142 7.23 -1.73 5.14
C LYS A 142 7.89 -1.59 3.77
N ALA A 143 7.51 -2.46 2.85
CA ALA A 143 7.79 -2.29 1.43
C ALA A 143 6.49 -1.93 0.70
N VAL A 144 6.55 -0.95 -0.19
CA VAL A 144 5.47 -0.57 -1.10
C VAL A 144 6.00 -0.65 -2.52
N MET A 145 5.48 -1.58 -3.30
CA MET A 145 5.76 -1.64 -4.74
C MET A 145 4.85 -0.64 -5.44
N LYS A 146 5.45 0.33 -6.09
CA LYS A 146 4.79 1.30 -6.97
C LYS A 146 4.82 0.76 -8.40
N VAL A 147 3.68 0.29 -8.87
CA VAL A 147 3.51 -0.30 -10.21
C VAL A 147 2.84 0.73 -11.10
N PRO A 148 3.47 1.17 -12.22
CA PRO A 148 2.85 2.14 -13.12
C PRO A 148 1.51 1.63 -13.66
N VAL A 149 0.52 2.52 -13.72
CA VAL A 149 -0.73 2.27 -14.45
C VAL A 149 -0.44 2.43 -15.94
N GLU A 150 -0.86 1.48 -16.76
CA GLU A 150 -0.74 1.53 -18.24
C GLU A 150 -1.67 2.57 -18.86
#